data_104064c9199f65e0981e6809de0f5586
#
_entry.id   104064c9199f65e0981e6809de0f5586
#
_cell.length_a   1.000
_cell.length_b   1.000
_cell.length_c   1.000
_cell.angle_alpha   90.00
_cell.angle_beta   90.00
_cell.angle_gamma   90.00
#
_symmetry.space_group_name_H-M   'P 1'
#
loop_
_entity.id
_entity.type
_entity.pdbx_description
1 polymer ?
#
loop_
_entity_poly.entity_id
_entity_poly.type
_entity_poly.pdbx_seq_one_letter_code
_entity_poly.pdbx_strand_id
1 'polypeptide(L)'
;MNDEILVVDDEPDIRSLICLTLEDEGFLTIQAANAQDARSIIASRPPSCVILDIWMRDSDMDGIDILKWVQELYPEVPVLMISGHGNIETAVQALKFGAHDFIEKPFKTERLLLTVKRALQQRRLARENAELRASSGRASPQRLIGQSSVIKQLQQAIERVAPTASRVLITGTSGSGKELVARLIHEQSERQDGPFIVANCARLNTTQAAMELFGSEGLQSGRRVIGLFEQAHRGTLYFDEISDLPAEIQSQLVRTVTEQTFRRVGGNTEVTTDVRIISASSRDLQAAISEHRLREDLYYRLGVISLVVPALSSRREDIGVLARYFVSEFAKQLGTSPIKLGEDLLNAMRAYDWPGSVRQLRNVIETLMIIADKSSDEPLSADSLPKELIAGAGQNVNAVLDQSLSLPLREAREAFEREYMRSQLEKFEGNVSQMAKFVGMERSALHRKLKTLGLQTP
;
A
#
# COMPACT_ATOMS: atom_id res chain seq x y z
N MET A 1 -2.58 27.78 -10.78
CA MET A 1 -3.94 27.95 -10.23
C MET A 1 -3.86 29.16 -9.33
N ASN A 2 -4.74 30.13 -9.48
CA ASN A 2 -4.77 31.27 -8.56
C ASN A 2 -5.41 30.81 -7.26
N ASP A 3 -4.70 31.01 -6.13
CA ASP A 3 -5.22 30.64 -4.82
C ASP A 3 -6.41 31.53 -4.48
N GLU A 4 -7.51 30.92 -4.04
CA GLU A 4 -8.77 31.58 -3.72
C GLU A 4 -8.88 31.76 -2.20
N ILE A 5 -9.04 32.99 -1.73
CA ILE A 5 -9.04 33.36 -0.32
C ILE A 5 -10.41 33.89 0.07
N LEU A 6 -11.02 33.26 1.09
CA LEU A 6 -12.27 33.74 1.66
C LEU A 6 -11.98 34.77 2.76
N VAL A 7 -12.56 35.96 2.64
CA VAL A 7 -12.49 37.04 3.64
C VAL A 7 -13.83 37.16 4.33
N VAL A 8 -13.85 36.95 5.64
CA VAL A 8 -15.05 37.00 6.48
C VAL A 8 -14.88 38.12 7.53
N ASP A 9 -15.63 39.18 7.36
CA ASP A 9 -15.61 40.34 8.24
C ASP A 9 -16.96 41.07 8.11
N ASP A 10 -17.59 41.52 9.20
CA ASP A 10 -18.89 42.21 9.16
C ASP A 10 -18.71 43.68 8.69
N GLU A 11 -17.53 44.26 8.86
CA GLU A 11 -17.22 45.63 8.43
C GLU A 11 -16.92 45.68 6.91
N PRO A 12 -17.78 46.27 6.08
CA PRO A 12 -17.61 46.24 4.61
C PRO A 12 -16.31 46.96 4.15
N ASP A 13 -15.90 48.00 4.85
CA ASP A 13 -14.70 48.77 4.49
C ASP A 13 -13.43 47.98 4.74
N ILE A 14 -13.35 47.27 5.87
CA ILE A 14 -12.21 46.39 6.21
C ILE A 14 -12.17 45.21 5.27
N ARG A 15 -13.30 44.55 5.04
CA ARG A 15 -13.41 43.44 4.12
C ARG A 15 -12.95 43.81 2.71
N SER A 16 -13.43 44.95 2.19
CA SER A 16 -13.01 45.48 0.88
C SER A 16 -11.52 45.81 0.83
N LEU A 17 -10.96 46.42 1.87
CA LEU A 17 -9.55 46.74 1.95
C LEU A 17 -8.68 45.48 1.90
N ILE A 18 -9.04 44.44 2.65
CA ILE A 18 -8.33 43.16 2.64
C ILE A 18 -8.40 42.54 1.23
N CYS A 19 -9.58 42.48 0.61
CA CYS A 19 -9.76 41.91 -0.72
C CYS A 19 -8.92 42.68 -1.77
N LEU A 20 -8.98 43.98 -1.82
CA LEU A 20 -8.19 44.77 -2.76
C LEU A 20 -6.68 44.53 -2.57
N THR A 21 -6.23 44.47 -1.31
CA THR A 21 -4.82 44.20 -0.99
C THR A 21 -4.38 42.79 -1.51
N LEU A 22 -5.25 41.80 -1.42
CA LEU A 22 -4.93 40.46 -1.90
C LEU A 22 -5.02 40.36 -3.43
N GLU A 23 -5.97 41.03 -4.05
CA GLU A 23 -6.15 41.09 -5.50
C GLU A 23 -4.97 41.81 -6.20
N ASP A 24 -4.44 42.87 -5.60
CA ASP A 24 -3.22 43.56 -6.08
C ASP A 24 -2.00 42.60 -6.14
N GLU A 25 -1.96 41.58 -5.28
CA GLU A 25 -0.92 40.56 -5.25
C GLU A 25 -1.28 39.30 -6.11
N GLY A 26 -2.40 39.34 -6.83
CA GLY A 26 -2.81 38.32 -7.78
C GLY A 26 -3.60 37.15 -7.18
N PHE A 27 -4.09 37.25 -5.95
CA PHE A 27 -4.98 36.27 -5.36
C PHE A 27 -6.43 36.48 -5.83
N LEU A 28 -7.23 35.40 -5.86
CA LEU A 28 -8.67 35.51 -6.03
C LEU A 28 -9.33 35.65 -4.66
N THR A 29 -10.29 36.56 -4.52
CA THR A 29 -10.97 36.78 -3.25
C THR A 29 -12.46 36.44 -3.34
N ILE A 30 -13.00 35.88 -2.25
CA ILE A 30 -14.43 35.69 -2.00
C ILE A 30 -14.75 36.42 -0.69
N GLN A 31 -15.92 37.07 -0.63
CA GLN A 31 -16.34 37.84 0.53
C GLN A 31 -17.54 37.18 1.22
N ALA A 32 -17.52 37.18 2.56
CA ALA A 32 -18.67 36.85 3.38
C ALA A 32 -18.83 37.91 4.48
N ALA A 33 -20.07 38.35 4.72
CA ALA A 33 -20.36 39.36 5.73
C ALA A 33 -20.72 38.77 7.10
N ASN A 34 -20.98 37.48 7.17
CA ASN A 34 -21.46 36.78 8.37
C ASN A 34 -21.07 35.30 8.35
N ALA A 35 -21.31 34.61 9.47
CA ALA A 35 -21.00 33.20 9.65
C ALA A 35 -21.76 32.27 8.71
N GLN A 36 -23.03 32.57 8.41
CA GLN A 36 -23.88 31.73 7.58
C GLN A 36 -23.41 31.72 6.13
N ASP A 37 -23.07 32.89 5.59
CA ASP A 37 -22.51 33.02 4.24
C ASP A 37 -21.17 32.33 4.13
N ALA A 38 -20.28 32.53 5.14
CA ALA A 38 -18.97 31.88 5.19
C ALA A 38 -19.11 30.35 5.16
N ARG A 39 -19.98 29.77 5.97
CA ARG A 39 -20.22 28.31 5.99
C ARG A 39 -20.77 27.79 4.67
N SER A 40 -21.71 28.52 4.07
CA SER A 40 -22.31 28.14 2.77
C SER A 40 -21.24 28.11 1.67
N ILE A 41 -20.35 29.10 1.63
CA ILE A 41 -19.25 29.17 0.66
C ILE A 41 -18.27 28.04 0.89
N ILE A 42 -17.80 27.83 2.13
CA ILE A 42 -16.82 26.79 2.47
C ILE A 42 -17.35 25.39 2.17
N ALA A 43 -18.65 25.14 2.46
CA ALA A 43 -19.29 23.85 2.21
C ALA A 43 -19.46 23.57 0.71
N SER A 44 -19.72 24.59 -0.10
CA SER A 44 -19.86 24.43 -1.55
C SER A 44 -18.52 24.27 -2.27
N ARG A 45 -17.52 25.03 -1.85
CA ARG A 45 -16.16 25.02 -2.41
C ARG A 45 -15.14 25.49 -1.38
N PRO A 46 -14.38 24.58 -0.74
CA PRO A 46 -13.37 24.95 0.24
C PRO A 46 -12.30 25.87 -0.34
N PRO A 47 -12.08 27.08 0.23
CA PRO A 47 -11.09 28.04 -0.27
C PRO A 47 -9.66 27.59 0.03
N SER A 48 -8.68 28.28 -0.57
CA SER A 48 -7.26 28.02 -0.30
C SER A 48 -6.80 28.52 1.08
N CYS A 49 -7.45 29.55 1.60
CA CYS A 49 -7.23 30.13 2.92
C CYS A 49 -8.49 30.87 3.37
N VAL A 50 -8.73 30.93 4.67
CA VAL A 50 -9.80 31.76 5.25
C VAL A 50 -9.18 32.85 6.11
N ILE A 51 -9.58 34.10 5.90
CA ILE A 51 -9.30 35.23 6.77
C ILE A 51 -10.59 35.53 7.51
N LEU A 52 -10.59 35.47 8.83
CA LEU A 52 -11.79 35.45 9.65
C LEU A 52 -11.70 36.45 10.79
N ASP A 53 -12.65 37.39 10.84
CA ASP A 53 -12.80 38.25 12.02
C ASP A 53 -13.36 37.44 13.20
N ILE A 54 -12.86 37.73 14.39
CA ILE A 54 -13.31 37.10 15.63
C ILE A 54 -14.68 37.64 16.02
N TRP A 55 -14.88 38.94 15.96
CA TRP A 55 -16.05 39.62 16.45
C TRP A 55 -16.93 40.09 15.30
N MET A 56 -17.95 39.30 14.99
CA MET A 56 -18.93 39.65 13.96
C MET A 56 -20.24 40.05 14.63
N ARG A 57 -20.69 41.26 14.38
CA ARG A 57 -21.98 41.77 14.86
C ARG A 57 -23.10 41.09 14.07
N ASP A 58 -24.22 40.87 14.69
CA ASP A 58 -25.44 40.26 14.08
C ASP A 58 -25.25 38.85 13.52
N SER A 59 -24.31 38.05 14.08
CA SER A 59 -24.09 36.66 13.73
C SER A 59 -24.44 35.74 14.88
N ASP A 60 -25.12 34.62 14.61
CA ASP A 60 -25.49 33.58 15.59
C ASP A 60 -24.23 32.81 16.11
N MET A 61 -23.10 32.97 15.45
CA MET A 61 -21.82 32.33 15.79
C MET A 61 -20.70 33.35 15.71
N ASP A 62 -19.74 33.26 16.62
CA ASP A 62 -18.50 34.07 16.58
C ASP A 62 -17.45 33.44 15.65
N GLY A 63 -16.36 34.19 15.38
CA GLY A 63 -15.30 33.70 14.51
C GLY A 63 -14.57 32.46 15.06
N ILE A 64 -14.56 32.28 16.40
CA ILE A 64 -13.94 31.10 17.02
C ILE A 64 -14.78 29.84 16.77
N ASP A 65 -16.10 29.97 16.74
CA ASP A 65 -16.97 28.83 16.44
C ASP A 65 -16.87 28.40 14.97
N ILE A 66 -16.73 29.35 14.05
CA ILE A 66 -16.45 29.06 12.64
C ILE A 66 -15.08 28.39 12.52
N LEU A 67 -14.05 28.87 13.21
CA LEU A 67 -12.72 28.26 13.22
C LEU A 67 -12.80 26.78 13.63
N LYS A 68 -13.46 26.46 14.75
CA LYS A 68 -13.65 25.07 15.22
C LYS A 68 -14.33 24.23 14.18
N TRP A 69 -15.40 24.73 13.58
CA TRP A 69 -16.16 24.05 12.53
C TRP A 69 -15.31 23.79 11.28
N VAL A 70 -14.47 24.75 10.84
CA VAL A 70 -13.56 24.57 9.72
C VAL A 70 -12.49 23.53 10.05
N GLN A 71 -11.90 23.61 11.25
CA GLN A 71 -10.85 22.66 11.66
C GLN A 71 -11.37 21.21 11.79
N GLU A 72 -12.62 21.04 12.16
CA GLU A 72 -13.25 19.70 12.26
C GLU A 72 -13.53 19.08 10.89
N LEU A 73 -14.03 19.86 9.93
CA LEU A 73 -14.49 19.33 8.63
C LEU A 73 -13.48 19.54 7.50
N TYR A 74 -12.64 20.55 7.58
CA TYR A 74 -11.67 20.95 6.54
C TYR A 74 -10.32 21.29 7.14
N PRO A 75 -9.65 20.36 7.86
CA PRO A 75 -8.41 20.64 8.60
C PRO A 75 -7.24 21.08 7.70
N GLU A 76 -7.33 20.84 6.41
CA GLU A 76 -6.33 21.27 5.43
C GLU A 76 -6.45 22.75 5.03
N VAL A 77 -7.54 23.44 5.41
CA VAL A 77 -7.77 24.85 5.07
C VAL A 77 -7.20 25.73 6.20
N PRO A 78 -6.12 26.47 5.96
CA PRO A 78 -5.58 27.38 6.98
C PRO A 78 -6.54 28.54 7.24
N VAL A 79 -6.76 28.83 8.52
CA VAL A 79 -7.58 29.95 8.98
C VAL A 79 -6.68 30.99 9.66
N LEU A 80 -6.71 32.22 9.16
CA LEU A 80 -6.05 33.40 9.75
C LEU A 80 -7.11 34.20 10.49
N MET A 81 -6.90 34.38 11.79
CA MET A 81 -7.83 35.17 12.61
C MET A 81 -7.43 36.65 12.60
N ILE A 82 -8.42 37.55 12.46
CA ILE A 82 -8.22 38.99 12.61
C ILE A 82 -9.08 39.50 13.77
N SER A 83 -8.58 40.48 14.53
CA SER A 83 -9.37 41.08 15.62
C SER A 83 -8.98 42.53 15.90
N GLY A 84 -10.00 43.38 16.14
CA GLY A 84 -9.81 44.76 16.54
C GLY A 84 -9.56 44.97 18.06
N HIS A 85 -9.79 43.97 18.87
CA HIS A 85 -9.51 44.00 20.31
C HIS A 85 -8.47 42.93 20.65
N GLY A 86 -7.21 43.31 20.58
CA GLY A 86 -6.05 42.43 20.80
C GLY A 86 -5.91 42.00 22.27
N ASN A 87 -6.83 41.17 22.76
CA ASN A 87 -6.59 40.46 24.01
C ASN A 87 -5.70 39.26 23.72
N ILE A 88 -4.52 39.20 24.34
CA ILE A 88 -3.56 38.10 24.21
C ILE A 88 -4.24 36.74 24.50
N GLU A 89 -5.19 36.74 25.41
CA GLU A 89 -5.96 35.52 25.76
C GLU A 89 -6.76 34.98 24.55
N THR A 90 -7.41 35.85 23.80
CA THR A 90 -8.21 35.49 22.61
C THR A 90 -7.30 34.96 21.48
N ALA A 91 -6.14 35.60 21.27
CA ALA A 91 -5.17 35.13 20.30
C ALA A 91 -4.63 33.73 20.66
N VAL A 92 -4.26 33.51 21.91
CA VAL A 92 -3.80 32.21 22.41
C VAL A 92 -4.91 31.15 22.28
N GLN A 93 -6.15 31.53 22.53
CA GLN A 93 -7.30 30.63 22.41
C GLN A 93 -7.54 30.24 20.95
N ALA A 94 -7.50 31.17 20.01
CA ALA A 94 -7.62 30.92 18.58
C ALA A 94 -6.54 29.95 18.09
N LEU A 95 -5.29 30.17 18.47
CA LEU A 95 -4.17 29.27 18.13
C LEU A 95 -4.36 27.85 18.72
N LYS A 96 -4.87 27.73 19.95
CA LYS A 96 -5.20 26.43 20.56
C LYS A 96 -6.30 25.68 19.80
N PHE A 97 -7.24 26.39 19.19
CA PHE A 97 -8.31 25.78 18.38
C PHE A 97 -7.90 25.55 16.92
N GLY A 98 -6.62 25.75 16.59
CA GLY A 98 -6.06 25.40 15.27
C GLY A 98 -6.01 26.53 14.27
N ALA A 99 -6.15 27.81 14.69
CA ALA A 99 -5.84 28.93 13.80
C ALA A 99 -4.37 28.86 13.37
N HIS A 100 -4.12 29.15 12.09
CA HIS A 100 -2.77 29.17 11.53
C HIS A 100 -1.94 30.33 12.11
N ASP A 101 -2.56 31.51 12.20
CA ASP A 101 -1.96 32.70 12.80
C ASP A 101 -3.06 33.70 13.21
N PHE A 102 -2.63 34.76 13.90
CA PHE A 102 -3.49 35.83 14.40
C PHE A 102 -2.94 37.19 14.01
N ILE A 103 -3.81 38.10 13.55
CA ILE A 103 -3.46 39.48 13.14
C ILE A 103 -4.35 40.47 13.89
N GLU A 104 -3.73 41.42 14.58
CA GLU A 104 -4.42 42.50 15.30
C GLU A 104 -4.70 43.69 14.39
N LYS A 105 -5.92 44.24 14.44
CA LYS A 105 -6.31 45.49 13.78
C LYS A 105 -5.88 46.70 14.67
N PRO A 106 -5.29 47.79 14.10
CA PRO A 106 -4.95 47.97 12.71
C PRO A 106 -3.65 47.26 12.31
N PHE A 107 -3.66 46.61 11.16
CA PHE A 107 -2.53 45.85 10.67
C PHE A 107 -1.86 46.52 9.45
N LYS A 108 -0.58 46.23 9.28
CA LYS A 108 0.15 46.63 8.07
C LYS A 108 -0.12 45.62 6.95
N THR A 109 -0.32 46.12 5.74
CA THR A 109 -0.54 45.30 4.52
C THR A 109 0.55 44.23 4.35
N GLU A 110 1.82 44.60 4.57
CA GLU A 110 2.96 43.68 4.47
C GLU A 110 2.83 42.47 5.42
N ARG A 111 2.32 42.69 6.66
CA ARG A 111 2.12 41.62 7.63
C ARG A 111 1.02 40.66 7.19
N LEU A 112 -0.11 41.17 6.71
CA LEU A 112 -1.22 40.38 6.17
C LEU A 112 -0.71 39.51 5.04
N LEU A 113 -0.07 40.10 4.03
CA LEU A 113 0.45 39.37 2.86
C LEU A 113 1.48 38.30 3.23
N LEU A 114 2.41 38.61 4.12
CA LEU A 114 3.41 37.64 4.58
C LEU A 114 2.76 36.44 5.26
N THR A 115 1.77 36.70 6.12
CA THR A 115 1.06 35.62 6.86
C THR A 115 0.25 34.76 5.92
N VAL A 116 -0.47 35.36 4.97
CA VAL A 116 -1.21 34.64 3.93
C VAL A 116 -0.28 33.77 3.08
N LYS A 117 0.84 34.35 2.58
CA LYS A 117 1.81 33.59 1.77
C LYS A 117 2.40 32.40 2.55
N ARG A 118 2.69 32.53 3.84
CA ARG A 118 3.16 31.44 4.71
C ARG A 118 2.10 30.34 4.87
N ALA A 119 0.85 30.73 5.12
CA ALA A 119 -0.27 29.79 5.27
C ALA A 119 -0.49 28.94 4.00
N LEU A 120 -0.50 29.59 2.84
CA LEU A 120 -0.63 28.93 1.54
C LEU A 120 0.57 28.04 1.22
N GLN A 121 1.79 28.48 1.53
CA GLN A 121 3.00 27.67 1.33
C GLN A 121 2.97 26.41 2.21
N GLN A 122 2.59 26.53 3.48
CA GLN A 122 2.48 25.38 4.38
C GLN A 122 1.41 24.39 3.90
N ARG A 123 0.23 24.88 3.47
CA ARG A 123 -0.82 24.05 2.86
C ARG A 123 -0.31 23.32 1.62
N ARG A 124 0.38 24.04 0.72
CA ARG A 124 0.97 23.44 -0.49
C ARG A 124 1.96 22.33 -0.16
N LEU A 125 2.88 22.57 0.77
CA LEU A 125 3.85 21.56 1.23
C LEU A 125 3.16 20.36 1.89
N ALA A 126 2.13 20.60 2.71
CA ALA A 126 1.34 19.51 3.33
C ALA A 126 0.61 18.67 2.26
N ARG A 127 0.04 19.33 1.25
CA ARG A 127 -0.63 18.65 0.12
C ARG A 127 0.37 17.89 -0.75
N GLU A 128 1.49 18.50 -1.15
CA GLU A 128 2.56 17.82 -1.89
C GLU A 128 3.10 16.62 -1.10
N ASN A 129 3.26 16.74 0.21
CA ASN A 129 3.67 15.63 1.09
C ASN A 129 2.60 14.54 1.15
N ALA A 130 1.32 14.90 1.23
CA ALA A 130 0.21 13.94 1.18
C ALA A 130 0.12 13.24 -0.19
N GLU A 131 0.30 13.97 -1.30
CA GLU A 131 0.33 13.42 -2.66
C GLU A 131 1.56 12.50 -2.86
N LEU A 132 2.73 12.89 -2.35
CA LEU A 132 3.94 12.04 -2.35
C LEU A 132 3.77 10.80 -1.47
N ARG A 133 3.12 10.92 -0.32
CA ARG A 133 2.76 9.78 0.53
C ARG A 133 1.73 8.88 -0.14
N ALA A 134 0.77 9.45 -0.84
CA ALA A 134 -0.24 8.71 -1.61
C ALA A 134 0.40 7.96 -2.79
N SER A 135 1.29 8.61 -3.55
CA SER A 135 2.04 7.99 -4.64
C SER A 135 3.07 6.96 -4.14
N SER A 136 3.57 7.10 -2.91
CA SER A 136 4.43 6.11 -2.25
C SER A 136 3.67 4.97 -1.55
N GLY A 137 2.35 4.80 -1.82
CA GLY A 137 1.53 3.71 -1.29
C GLY A 137 1.05 3.89 0.16
N ARG A 138 1.14 5.10 0.75
CA ARG A 138 0.68 5.39 2.12
C ARG A 138 -0.78 5.87 2.24
N ALA A 139 -1.56 5.87 1.17
CA ALA A 139 -2.86 6.58 1.08
C ALA A 139 -4.08 5.82 1.65
N SER A 140 -3.94 4.59 2.12
CA SER A 140 -5.02 3.87 2.81
C SER A 140 -4.40 2.93 3.83
N PRO A 141 -5.01 2.71 5.02
CA PRO A 141 -4.53 1.71 5.94
C PRO A 141 -4.49 0.37 5.20
N GLN A 142 -3.27 -0.08 4.94
CA GLN A 142 -3.05 -1.31 4.20
C GLN A 142 -3.55 -2.46 5.08
N ARG A 143 -4.41 -3.32 4.55
CA ARG A 143 -4.94 -4.46 5.27
C ARG A 143 -4.58 -5.75 4.54
N LEU A 144 -4.14 -6.73 5.29
CA LEU A 144 -3.99 -8.09 4.77
C LEU A 144 -5.39 -8.70 4.63
N ILE A 145 -5.86 -8.80 3.38
CA ILE A 145 -7.21 -9.27 3.07
C ILE A 145 -7.18 -10.77 2.87
N GLY A 146 -8.08 -11.47 3.53
CA GLY A 146 -8.28 -12.91 3.46
C GLY A 146 -9.03 -13.42 4.69
N GLN A 147 -9.68 -14.56 4.53
CA GLN A 147 -10.47 -15.24 5.57
C GLN A 147 -9.89 -16.62 5.89
N SER A 148 -8.94 -17.09 5.09
CA SER A 148 -8.29 -18.39 5.25
C SER A 148 -7.56 -18.49 6.59
N SER A 149 -7.45 -19.69 7.10
CA SER A 149 -6.75 -19.98 8.36
C SER A 149 -5.28 -19.56 8.30
N VAL A 150 -4.62 -19.74 7.15
CA VAL A 150 -3.22 -19.36 6.96
C VAL A 150 -3.00 -17.85 6.98
N ILE A 151 -3.95 -17.05 6.47
CA ILE A 151 -3.87 -15.58 6.54
C ILE A 151 -4.15 -15.09 7.96
N LYS A 152 -5.09 -15.68 8.67
CA LYS A 152 -5.33 -15.35 10.09
C LYS A 152 -4.12 -15.65 10.97
N GLN A 153 -3.44 -16.77 10.73
CA GLN A 153 -2.19 -17.10 11.43
C GLN A 153 -1.08 -16.08 11.11
N LEU A 154 -0.95 -15.67 9.84
CA LEU A 154 0.00 -14.63 9.45
C LEU A 154 -0.31 -13.28 10.11
N GLN A 155 -1.58 -12.88 10.18
CA GLN A 155 -2.00 -11.66 10.89
C GLN A 155 -1.61 -11.70 12.37
N GLN A 156 -1.89 -12.81 13.07
CA GLN A 156 -1.48 -13.01 14.46
C GLN A 156 0.05 -12.99 14.64
N ALA A 157 0.78 -13.54 13.68
CA ALA A 157 2.24 -13.48 13.71
C ALA A 157 2.76 -12.06 13.55
N ILE A 158 2.16 -11.25 12.63
CA ILE A 158 2.46 -9.84 12.46
C ILE A 158 2.23 -9.07 13.76
N GLU A 159 1.06 -9.22 14.39
CA GLU A 159 0.71 -8.55 15.66
C GLU A 159 1.70 -8.84 16.78
N ARG A 160 2.23 -10.07 16.84
CA ARG A 160 3.24 -10.46 17.87
C ARG A 160 4.63 -9.91 17.56
N VAL A 161 5.00 -9.83 16.29
CA VAL A 161 6.33 -9.43 15.84
C VAL A 161 6.48 -7.92 15.72
N ALA A 162 5.41 -7.21 15.37
CA ALA A 162 5.43 -5.78 15.12
C ALA A 162 5.97 -4.95 16.30
N PRO A 163 5.55 -5.17 17.59
CA PRO A 163 6.05 -4.40 18.71
C PRO A 163 7.53 -4.66 19.05
N THR A 164 8.09 -5.76 18.53
CA THR A 164 9.50 -6.10 18.81
C THR A 164 10.44 -5.29 17.91
N ALA A 165 11.67 -5.02 18.39
CA ALA A 165 12.74 -4.45 17.59
C ALA A 165 13.46 -5.50 16.72
N SER A 166 13.03 -6.76 16.74
CA SER A 166 13.69 -7.88 16.07
C SER A 166 13.68 -7.70 14.56
N ARG A 167 14.77 -8.21 13.93
CA ARG A 167 14.88 -8.31 12.48
C ARG A 167 13.98 -9.41 11.96
N VAL A 168 13.31 -9.14 10.84
CA VAL A 168 12.33 -10.04 10.24
C VAL A 168 12.73 -10.40 8.82
N LEU A 169 12.70 -11.69 8.51
CA LEU A 169 12.88 -12.21 7.17
C LEU A 169 11.55 -12.74 6.64
N ILE A 170 11.07 -12.17 5.55
CA ILE A 170 9.80 -12.51 4.93
C ILE A 170 10.06 -13.31 3.67
N THR A 171 9.55 -14.54 3.59
CA THR A 171 9.64 -15.38 2.40
C THR A 171 8.29 -15.64 1.77
N GLY A 172 8.26 -15.91 0.48
CA GLY A 172 7.02 -16.22 -0.25
C GLY A 172 7.16 -15.89 -1.73
N THR A 173 6.29 -16.46 -2.55
CA THR A 173 6.31 -16.29 -4.01
C THR A 173 6.25 -14.82 -4.43
N SER A 174 6.74 -14.50 -5.64
CA SER A 174 6.63 -13.17 -6.19
C SER A 174 5.17 -12.74 -6.26
N GLY A 175 4.86 -11.50 -5.89
CA GLY A 175 3.48 -10.98 -5.89
C GLY A 175 2.58 -11.48 -4.76
N SER A 176 3.06 -12.26 -3.79
CA SER A 176 2.26 -12.75 -2.65
C SER A 176 1.86 -11.68 -1.64
N GLY A 177 2.54 -10.52 -1.61
CA GLY A 177 2.28 -9.41 -0.69
C GLY A 177 3.33 -9.24 0.40
N LYS A 178 4.59 -9.66 0.18
CA LYS A 178 5.71 -9.53 1.15
C LYS A 178 5.92 -8.07 1.61
N GLU A 179 5.89 -7.12 0.68
CA GLU A 179 6.03 -5.70 1.01
C GLU A 179 4.86 -5.20 1.87
N LEU A 180 3.62 -5.64 1.58
CA LEU A 180 2.47 -5.33 2.41
C LEU A 180 2.65 -5.82 3.86
N VAL A 181 3.15 -7.05 4.04
CA VAL A 181 3.45 -7.61 5.37
C VAL A 181 4.52 -6.77 6.07
N ALA A 182 5.59 -6.37 5.37
CA ALA A 182 6.63 -5.51 5.93
C ALA A 182 6.08 -4.14 6.38
N ARG A 183 5.20 -3.53 5.58
CA ARG A 183 4.52 -2.26 5.94
C ARG A 183 3.62 -2.42 7.16
N LEU A 184 2.82 -3.49 7.23
CA LEU A 184 1.98 -3.78 8.39
C LEU A 184 2.80 -3.98 9.68
N ILE A 185 3.96 -4.64 9.59
CA ILE A 185 4.88 -4.78 10.72
C ILE A 185 5.40 -3.41 11.16
N HIS A 186 5.71 -2.52 10.23
CA HIS A 186 6.16 -1.17 10.54
C HIS A 186 5.03 -0.32 11.15
N GLU A 187 3.83 -0.30 10.55
CA GLU A 187 2.66 0.47 11.00
C GLU A 187 2.18 0.07 12.40
N GLN A 188 2.38 -1.21 12.80
CA GLN A 188 2.01 -1.70 14.13
C GLN A 188 3.19 -1.72 15.11
N SER A 189 4.34 -1.14 14.76
CA SER A 189 5.54 -1.09 15.59
C SER A 189 5.63 0.22 16.38
N GLU A 190 6.53 0.23 17.38
CA GLU A 190 6.90 1.47 18.09
C GLU A 190 7.56 2.52 17.19
N ARG A 191 7.91 2.16 15.93
CA ARG A 191 8.54 3.02 14.93
C ARG A 191 7.57 3.48 13.83
N GLN A 192 6.26 3.34 14.04
CA GLN A 192 5.22 3.68 13.07
C GLN A 192 5.29 5.14 12.58
N ASP A 193 5.72 6.06 13.42
CA ASP A 193 5.88 7.48 13.09
C ASP A 193 7.19 7.78 12.32
N GLY A 194 8.12 6.82 12.31
CA GLY A 194 9.38 6.91 11.60
C GLY A 194 9.27 6.61 10.11
N PRO A 195 10.36 6.83 9.34
CA PRO A 195 10.36 6.54 7.91
C PRO A 195 10.33 5.02 7.64
N PHE A 196 9.56 4.61 6.61
CA PHE A 196 9.66 3.27 6.00
C PHE A 196 10.35 3.40 4.66
N ILE A 197 11.60 2.98 4.59
CA ILE A 197 12.44 3.11 3.39
C ILE A 197 12.58 1.75 2.72
N VAL A 198 12.42 1.71 1.40
CA VAL A 198 12.51 0.48 0.58
C VAL A 198 13.82 0.47 -0.18
N ALA A 199 14.62 -0.57 0.02
CA ALA A 199 15.81 -0.88 -0.76
C ALA A 199 15.47 -2.04 -1.70
N ASN A 200 15.32 -1.78 -3.00
CA ASN A 200 15.05 -2.81 -4.00
C ASN A 200 16.36 -3.40 -4.49
N CYS A 201 16.77 -4.56 -3.93
CA CYS A 201 18.06 -5.17 -4.22
C CYS A 201 18.22 -5.63 -5.67
N ALA A 202 17.10 -5.96 -6.35
CA ALA A 202 17.14 -6.36 -7.76
C ALA A 202 17.51 -5.21 -8.73
N ARG A 203 17.39 -3.94 -8.28
CA ARG A 203 17.76 -2.75 -9.06
C ARG A 203 19.16 -2.24 -8.75
N LEU A 204 19.77 -2.69 -7.65
CA LEU A 204 21.09 -2.27 -7.24
C LEU A 204 22.16 -2.92 -8.11
N ASN A 205 22.92 -2.13 -8.86
CA ASN A 205 24.10 -2.61 -9.53
C ASN A 205 25.34 -2.50 -8.60
N THR A 206 26.36 -3.30 -8.85
CA THR A 206 27.53 -3.43 -7.98
C THR A 206 28.22 -2.09 -7.68
N THR A 207 28.30 -1.18 -8.63
CA THR A 207 28.98 0.10 -8.49
C THR A 207 28.18 1.16 -7.75
N GLN A 208 26.86 1.11 -7.80
CA GLN A 208 25.96 2.09 -7.21
C GLN A 208 25.36 1.64 -5.88
N ALA A 209 25.31 0.32 -5.61
CA ALA A 209 24.68 -0.24 -4.42
C ALA A 209 25.26 0.33 -3.13
N ALA A 210 26.60 0.45 -3.03
CA ALA A 210 27.23 1.03 -1.86
C ALA A 210 26.86 2.51 -1.66
N MET A 211 26.82 3.31 -2.72
CA MET A 211 26.46 4.73 -2.64
C MET A 211 24.99 4.90 -2.31
N GLU A 212 24.11 4.06 -2.84
CA GLU A 212 22.68 4.11 -2.56
C GLU A 212 22.38 3.71 -1.11
N LEU A 213 22.98 2.62 -0.62
CA LEU A 213 22.74 2.13 0.74
C LEU A 213 23.40 3.01 1.81
N PHE A 214 24.69 3.36 1.61
CA PHE A 214 25.51 4.01 2.64
C PHE A 214 25.78 5.49 2.38
N GLY A 215 25.39 6.00 1.18
CA GLY A 215 25.68 7.38 0.79
C GLY A 215 27.12 7.60 0.33
N SER A 216 27.45 8.82 -0.07
CA SER A 216 28.80 9.20 -0.50
C SER A 216 29.20 10.61 -0.03
N GLU A 217 30.50 10.79 0.19
CA GLU A 217 31.08 12.11 0.49
C GLU A 217 31.83 12.63 -0.75
N GLY A 218 31.09 13.36 -1.59
CA GLY A 218 31.66 14.30 -2.55
C GLY A 218 32.52 13.84 -3.72
N LEU A 219 32.50 12.53 -4.07
CA LEU A 219 33.40 11.95 -5.08
C LEU A 219 33.28 12.53 -6.50
N GLN A 220 32.13 13.07 -6.90
CA GLN A 220 31.91 13.54 -8.27
C GLN A 220 31.35 14.98 -8.39
N SER A 221 30.75 15.54 -7.34
CA SER A 221 30.07 16.85 -7.40
C SER A 221 30.33 17.76 -6.19
N GLY A 222 31.19 17.36 -5.28
CA GLY A 222 31.39 18.09 -4.01
C GLY A 222 30.20 18.05 -3.07
N ARG A 223 29.09 17.40 -3.45
CA ARG A 223 27.87 17.29 -2.63
C ARG A 223 27.78 15.93 -1.95
N ARG A 224 27.50 15.97 -0.66
CA ARG A 224 27.18 14.78 0.14
C ARG A 224 25.86 14.17 -0.35
N VAL A 225 25.83 12.88 -0.57
CA VAL A 225 24.62 12.10 -0.86
C VAL A 225 24.27 11.25 0.36
N ILE A 226 23.04 11.40 0.85
CA ILE A 226 22.52 10.66 2.01
C ILE A 226 22.06 9.27 1.54
N GLY A 227 22.59 8.20 2.17
CA GLY A 227 22.22 6.83 1.86
C GLY A 227 20.91 6.37 2.51
N LEU A 228 20.38 5.20 2.05
CA LEU A 228 19.10 4.66 2.54
C LEU A 228 19.14 4.34 4.04
N PHE A 229 20.28 3.93 4.61
CA PHE A 229 20.44 3.73 6.05
C PHE A 229 20.27 5.02 6.86
N GLU A 230 20.79 6.14 6.38
CA GLU A 230 20.58 7.44 7.05
C GLU A 230 19.14 7.91 6.90
N GLN A 231 18.53 7.72 5.71
CA GLN A 231 17.13 8.07 5.47
C GLN A 231 16.16 7.27 6.35
N ALA A 232 16.51 6.02 6.69
CA ALA A 232 15.72 5.13 7.53
C ALA A 232 15.95 5.34 9.04
N HIS A 233 16.78 6.32 9.44
CA HIS A 233 17.10 6.55 10.85
C HIS A 233 15.83 6.73 11.71
N ARG A 234 15.77 6.03 12.85
CA ARG A 234 14.60 5.91 13.75
C ARG A 234 13.34 5.33 13.10
N GLY A 235 13.48 4.68 11.95
CA GLY A 235 12.42 4.03 11.22
C GLY A 235 12.73 2.59 10.88
N THR A 236 12.29 2.16 9.70
CA THR A 236 12.46 0.80 9.18
C THR A 236 13.07 0.85 7.78
N LEU A 237 14.08 0.03 7.54
CA LEU A 237 14.65 -0.23 6.22
C LEU A 237 14.19 -1.62 5.76
N TYR A 238 13.46 -1.66 4.66
CA TYR A 238 12.96 -2.87 4.04
C TYR A 238 13.79 -3.22 2.82
N PHE A 239 14.44 -4.39 2.84
CA PHE A 239 15.18 -4.96 1.71
C PHE A 239 14.25 -5.87 0.90
N ASP A 240 13.88 -5.46 -0.30
CA ASP A 240 13.13 -6.31 -1.23
C ASP A 240 14.08 -7.13 -2.07
N GLU A 241 13.83 -8.45 -2.16
CA GLU A 241 14.63 -9.44 -2.86
C GLU A 241 16.12 -9.44 -2.41
N ILE A 242 16.36 -9.63 -1.12
CA ILE A 242 17.70 -9.59 -0.51
C ILE A 242 18.70 -10.57 -1.15
N SER A 243 18.22 -11.67 -1.73
CA SER A 243 19.04 -12.64 -2.48
C SER A 243 19.67 -12.09 -3.76
N ASP A 244 19.19 -10.93 -4.24
CA ASP A 244 19.71 -10.26 -5.43
C ASP A 244 20.74 -9.17 -5.10
N LEU A 245 21.05 -8.97 -3.80
CA LEU A 245 22.06 -7.99 -3.37
C LEU A 245 23.46 -8.43 -3.84
N PRO A 246 24.24 -7.54 -4.49
CA PRO A 246 25.60 -7.86 -4.93
C PRO A 246 26.50 -8.38 -3.78
N ALA A 247 27.28 -9.42 -4.05
CA ALA A 247 28.09 -10.12 -3.05
C ALA A 247 29.10 -9.20 -2.33
N GLU A 248 29.64 -8.21 -3.04
CA GLU A 248 30.60 -7.23 -2.53
C GLU A 248 30.02 -6.38 -1.40
N ILE A 249 28.71 -6.11 -1.47
CA ILE A 249 28.00 -5.27 -0.50
C ILE A 249 27.56 -6.07 0.72
N GLN A 250 27.36 -7.37 0.58
CA GLN A 250 26.83 -8.22 1.66
C GLN A 250 27.72 -8.18 2.90
N SER A 251 29.05 -8.17 2.74
CA SER A 251 29.99 -8.10 3.87
C SER A 251 29.86 -6.81 4.68
N GLN A 252 29.71 -5.68 3.99
CA GLN A 252 29.49 -4.39 4.62
C GLN A 252 28.10 -4.33 5.29
N LEU A 253 27.08 -4.93 4.65
CA LEU A 253 25.73 -5.01 5.20
C LEU A 253 25.71 -5.83 6.51
N VAL A 254 26.37 -6.99 6.57
CA VAL A 254 26.51 -7.80 7.80
C VAL A 254 27.01 -6.95 8.97
N ARG A 255 28.08 -6.17 8.73
CA ARG A 255 28.64 -5.27 9.74
C ARG A 255 27.66 -4.20 10.15
N THR A 256 27.07 -3.48 9.18
CA THR A 256 26.14 -2.38 9.44
C THR A 256 24.89 -2.85 10.19
N VAL A 257 24.33 -4.00 9.83
CA VAL A 257 23.16 -4.58 10.52
C VAL A 257 23.46 -4.96 11.98
N THR A 258 24.72 -5.29 12.26
CA THR A 258 25.14 -5.70 13.60
C THR A 258 25.52 -4.51 14.48
N GLU A 259 26.33 -3.60 13.96
CA GLU A 259 26.92 -2.49 14.70
C GLU A 259 26.09 -1.21 14.65
N GLN A 260 25.13 -1.13 13.71
CA GLN A 260 24.33 0.09 13.41
C GLN A 260 25.23 1.29 13.05
N THR A 261 26.45 1.01 12.58
CA THR A 261 27.44 2.01 12.15
C THR A 261 28.01 1.64 10.79
N PHE A 262 28.34 2.64 9.99
CA PHE A 262 28.99 2.47 8.70
C PHE A 262 29.76 3.74 8.30
N ARG A 263 30.51 3.65 7.20
CA ARG A 263 31.18 4.81 6.58
C ARG A 263 30.60 5.04 5.19
N ARG A 264 30.41 6.30 4.82
CA ARG A 264 30.00 6.68 3.47
C ARG A 264 31.10 6.34 2.48
N VAL A 265 30.71 6.08 1.24
CA VAL A 265 31.67 5.84 0.16
C VAL A 265 32.54 7.09 -0.04
N GLY A 266 33.85 6.91 0.02
CA GLY A 266 34.83 8.00 -0.09
C GLY A 266 34.99 8.86 1.17
N GLY A 267 34.32 8.53 2.26
CA GLY A 267 34.43 9.22 3.55
C GLY A 267 35.11 8.38 4.61
N ASN A 268 35.68 9.08 5.62
CA ASN A 268 36.32 8.45 6.78
C ASN A 268 35.47 8.57 8.06
N THR A 269 34.43 9.39 8.04
CA THR A 269 33.58 9.64 9.20
C THR A 269 32.63 8.46 9.41
N GLU A 270 32.59 7.94 10.65
CA GLU A 270 31.64 6.92 11.04
C GLU A 270 30.27 7.52 11.27
N VAL A 271 29.24 6.89 10.68
CA VAL A 271 27.83 7.30 10.79
C VAL A 271 27.12 6.27 11.64
N THR A 272 26.48 6.69 12.72
CA THR A 272 25.65 5.85 13.58
C THR A 272 24.20 6.02 13.20
N THR A 273 23.47 4.91 13.04
CA THR A 273 22.04 4.90 12.75
C THR A 273 21.31 3.95 13.69
N ASP A 274 20.04 4.22 13.94
CA ASP A 274 19.13 3.33 14.65
C ASP A 274 18.01 2.95 13.69
N VAL A 275 18.12 1.76 13.09
CA VAL A 275 17.23 1.30 12.00
C VAL A 275 16.74 -0.10 12.28
N ARG A 276 15.43 -0.32 12.22
CA ARG A 276 14.85 -1.66 12.20
C ARG A 276 14.98 -2.25 10.80
N ILE A 277 15.47 -3.49 10.70
CA ILE A 277 15.66 -4.17 9.41
C ILE A 277 14.55 -5.20 9.19
N ILE A 278 13.92 -5.13 8.02
CA ILE A 278 13.03 -6.17 7.50
C ILE A 278 13.54 -6.55 6.11
N SER A 279 13.66 -7.85 5.83
CA SER A 279 14.16 -8.35 4.55
C SER A 279 13.16 -9.29 3.91
N ALA A 280 13.09 -9.32 2.58
CA ALA A 280 12.24 -10.26 1.86
C ALA A 280 12.97 -10.98 0.74
N SER A 281 12.51 -12.19 0.42
CA SER A 281 12.97 -12.96 -0.73
C SER A 281 11.83 -13.78 -1.34
N SER A 282 11.76 -13.84 -2.67
CA SER A 282 10.90 -14.77 -3.40
C SER A 282 11.61 -16.07 -3.78
N ARG A 283 12.92 -16.10 -3.65
CA ARG A 283 13.75 -17.26 -3.98
C ARG A 283 14.03 -18.14 -2.77
N ASP A 284 14.36 -19.39 -3.04
CA ASP A 284 14.89 -20.28 -2.02
C ASP A 284 16.26 -19.76 -1.53
N LEU A 285 16.30 -19.35 -0.26
CA LEU A 285 17.50 -18.78 0.35
C LEU A 285 18.57 -19.84 0.63
N GLN A 286 18.17 -21.11 0.87
CA GLN A 286 19.13 -22.20 1.07
C GLN A 286 19.84 -22.52 -0.26
N ALA A 287 19.09 -22.55 -1.35
CA ALA A 287 19.68 -22.66 -2.68
C ALA A 287 20.60 -21.47 -3.00
N ALA A 288 20.20 -20.24 -2.66
CA ALA A 288 21.03 -19.07 -2.86
C ALA A 288 22.35 -19.11 -2.04
N ILE A 289 22.33 -19.67 -0.84
CA ILE A 289 23.54 -19.89 -0.02
C ILE A 289 24.44 -20.94 -0.67
N SER A 290 23.89 -22.09 -1.08
CA SER A 290 24.65 -23.16 -1.72
C SER A 290 25.31 -22.74 -3.04
N GLU A 291 24.67 -21.83 -3.77
CA GLU A 291 25.17 -21.23 -5.01
C GLU A 291 26.08 -20.00 -4.78
N HIS A 292 26.45 -19.70 -3.53
CA HIS A 292 27.28 -18.55 -3.14
C HIS A 292 26.72 -17.17 -3.56
N ARG A 293 25.44 -17.07 -3.86
CA ARG A 293 24.75 -15.79 -4.17
C ARG A 293 24.39 -15.01 -2.89
N LEU A 294 24.10 -15.71 -1.80
CA LEU A 294 23.84 -15.14 -0.50
C LEU A 294 24.82 -15.69 0.54
N ARG A 295 25.42 -14.81 1.31
CA ARG A 295 26.30 -15.21 2.42
C ARG A 295 25.49 -15.82 3.56
N GLU A 296 25.96 -16.91 4.10
CA GLU A 296 25.34 -17.62 5.22
C GLU A 296 25.28 -16.77 6.50
N ASP A 297 26.35 -15.99 6.78
CA ASP A 297 26.40 -15.09 7.93
C ASP A 297 25.34 -13.95 7.83
N LEU A 298 25.10 -13.42 6.62
CA LEU A 298 24.05 -12.43 6.38
C LEU A 298 22.66 -13.04 6.60
N TYR A 299 22.41 -14.24 6.08
CA TYR A 299 21.15 -14.95 6.27
C TYR A 299 20.79 -15.09 7.75
N TYR A 300 21.71 -15.61 8.59
CA TYR A 300 21.45 -15.76 10.03
C TYR A 300 21.31 -14.41 10.76
N ARG A 301 21.94 -13.36 10.27
CA ARG A 301 21.79 -12.02 10.86
C ARG A 301 20.46 -11.39 10.54
N LEU A 302 19.90 -11.60 9.35
CA LEU A 302 18.62 -11.05 8.93
C LEU A 302 17.43 -11.88 9.43
N GLY A 303 17.58 -13.18 9.50
CA GLY A 303 16.53 -14.16 9.81
C GLY A 303 16.34 -14.46 11.30
N VAL A 304 16.26 -13.45 12.16
CA VAL A 304 15.95 -13.65 13.60
C VAL A 304 14.53 -14.17 13.77
N ILE A 305 13.59 -13.61 13.04
CA ILE A 305 12.21 -14.08 12.95
C ILE A 305 11.90 -14.29 11.48
N SER A 306 11.40 -15.49 11.13
CA SER A 306 11.01 -15.81 9.76
C SER A 306 9.49 -15.85 9.63
N LEU A 307 8.94 -15.14 8.65
CA LEU A 307 7.53 -15.15 8.28
C LEU A 307 7.37 -15.64 6.85
N VAL A 308 6.42 -16.55 6.64
CA VAL A 308 6.12 -17.07 5.30
C VAL A 308 4.80 -16.48 4.83
N VAL A 309 4.82 -15.78 3.68
CA VAL A 309 3.60 -15.29 3.04
C VAL A 309 3.10 -16.35 2.07
N PRO A 310 1.91 -16.94 2.32
CA PRO A 310 1.40 -18.03 1.49
C PRO A 310 1.11 -17.56 0.07
N ALA A 311 1.40 -18.41 -0.91
CA ALA A 311 0.99 -18.19 -2.30
C ALA A 311 -0.53 -18.17 -2.41
N LEU A 312 -1.07 -17.50 -3.45
CA LEU A 312 -2.52 -17.43 -3.64
C LEU A 312 -3.13 -18.81 -3.93
N SER A 313 -2.39 -19.70 -4.58
CA SER A 313 -2.79 -21.10 -4.83
C SER A 313 -3.03 -21.92 -3.56
N SER A 314 -2.36 -21.61 -2.45
CA SER A 314 -2.56 -22.29 -1.15
C SER A 314 -3.69 -21.71 -0.30
N ARG A 315 -4.32 -20.60 -0.78
CA ARG A 315 -5.45 -19.91 -0.12
C ARG A 315 -6.55 -19.56 -1.12
N ARG A 316 -6.96 -20.54 -1.94
CA ARG A 316 -7.94 -20.35 -3.03
C ARG A 316 -9.29 -19.79 -2.55
N GLU A 317 -9.67 -20.05 -1.30
CA GLU A 317 -10.84 -19.47 -0.64
C GLU A 317 -10.82 -17.95 -0.53
N ASP A 318 -9.64 -17.34 -0.48
CA ASP A 318 -9.47 -15.89 -0.40
C ASP A 318 -9.63 -15.19 -1.75
N ILE A 319 -9.56 -15.92 -2.88
CA ILE A 319 -9.59 -15.33 -4.23
C ILE A 319 -10.86 -14.50 -4.45
N GLY A 320 -12.03 -15.04 -4.06
CA GLY A 320 -13.29 -14.32 -4.22
C GLY A 320 -13.38 -13.04 -3.38
N VAL A 321 -12.82 -13.04 -2.17
CA VAL A 321 -12.79 -11.89 -1.28
C VAL A 321 -11.83 -10.82 -1.83
N LEU A 322 -10.64 -11.23 -2.28
CA LEU A 322 -9.65 -10.36 -2.90
C LEU A 322 -10.16 -9.74 -4.21
N ALA A 323 -10.82 -10.53 -5.06
CA ALA A 323 -11.38 -10.04 -6.31
C ALA A 323 -12.43 -8.93 -6.07
N ARG A 324 -13.38 -9.15 -5.16
CA ARG A 324 -14.39 -8.14 -4.80
C ARG A 324 -13.77 -6.89 -4.18
N TYR A 325 -12.73 -7.05 -3.36
CA TYR A 325 -12.00 -5.92 -2.79
C TYR A 325 -11.33 -5.08 -3.89
N PHE A 326 -10.61 -5.69 -4.83
CA PHE A 326 -9.97 -4.98 -5.93
C PHE A 326 -10.98 -4.29 -6.84
N VAL A 327 -12.12 -4.94 -7.14
CA VAL A 327 -13.22 -4.29 -7.88
C VAL A 327 -13.69 -3.02 -7.17
N SER A 328 -13.91 -3.08 -5.85
CA SER A 328 -14.31 -1.91 -5.06
C SER A 328 -13.25 -0.81 -5.04
N GLU A 329 -11.98 -1.19 -4.93
CA GLU A 329 -10.85 -0.26 -4.93
C GLU A 329 -10.71 0.46 -6.27
N PHE A 330 -10.70 -0.30 -7.38
CA PHE A 330 -10.61 0.29 -8.73
C PHE A 330 -11.83 1.11 -9.10
N ALA A 331 -13.03 0.70 -8.70
CA ALA A 331 -14.24 1.47 -8.93
C ALA A 331 -14.16 2.87 -8.29
N LYS A 332 -13.63 2.96 -7.06
CA LYS A 332 -13.37 4.24 -6.38
C LYS A 332 -12.32 5.08 -7.10
N GLN A 333 -11.22 4.46 -7.54
CA GLN A 333 -10.14 5.16 -8.25
C GLN A 333 -10.58 5.69 -9.61
N LEU A 334 -11.40 4.93 -10.33
CA LEU A 334 -11.92 5.29 -11.66
C LEU A 334 -13.18 6.17 -11.60
N GLY A 335 -13.76 6.38 -10.41
CA GLY A 335 -15.02 7.10 -10.27
C GLY A 335 -16.21 6.39 -10.94
N THR A 336 -16.19 5.04 -11.00
CA THR A 336 -17.20 4.22 -11.67
C THR A 336 -17.92 3.31 -10.67
N SER A 337 -19.06 2.75 -11.06
CA SER A 337 -19.73 1.72 -10.28
C SER A 337 -18.92 0.41 -10.30
N PRO A 338 -18.90 -0.36 -9.19
CA PRO A 338 -18.23 -1.65 -9.14
C PRO A 338 -18.95 -2.66 -10.05
N ILE A 339 -18.19 -3.40 -10.85
CA ILE A 339 -18.71 -4.49 -11.69
C ILE A 339 -19.15 -5.68 -10.84
N LYS A 340 -20.17 -6.43 -11.29
CA LYS A 340 -20.61 -7.67 -10.67
C LYS A 340 -19.79 -8.83 -11.24
N LEU A 341 -19.21 -9.66 -10.36
CA LEU A 341 -18.47 -10.88 -10.74
C LEU A 341 -19.43 -12.07 -10.65
N GLY A 342 -19.64 -12.81 -11.75
CA GLY A 342 -20.41 -14.03 -11.79
C GLY A 342 -19.73 -15.17 -11.02
N GLU A 343 -20.52 -16.15 -10.55
CA GLU A 343 -19.95 -17.29 -9.80
C GLU A 343 -19.14 -18.23 -10.70
N ASP A 344 -19.46 -18.34 -11.99
CA ASP A 344 -18.67 -19.06 -12.99
C ASP A 344 -17.29 -18.43 -13.17
N LEU A 345 -17.22 -17.11 -13.23
CA LEU A 345 -15.97 -16.34 -13.27
C LEU A 345 -15.14 -16.57 -12.01
N LEU A 346 -15.77 -16.48 -10.82
CA LEU A 346 -15.08 -16.71 -9.54
C LEU A 346 -14.58 -18.15 -9.42
N ASN A 347 -15.32 -19.13 -9.93
CA ASN A 347 -14.91 -20.53 -9.94
C ASN A 347 -13.73 -20.76 -10.89
N ALA A 348 -13.72 -20.15 -12.08
CA ALA A 348 -12.58 -20.17 -12.99
C ALA A 348 -11.34 -19.55 -12.34
N MET A 349 -11.48 -18.41 -11.66
CA MET A 349 -10.39 -17.78 -10.90
C MET A 349 -9.85 -18.65 -9.77
N ARG A 350 -10.72 -19.39 -9.04
CA ARG A 350 -10.30 -20.33 -7.98
C ARG A 350 -9.55 -21.54 -8.53
N ALA A 351 -9.86 -21.97 -9.75
CA ALA A 351 -9.23 -23.12 -10.40
C ALA A 351 -7.81 -22.82 -10.90
N TYR A 352 -7.48 -21.57 -11.16
CA TYR A 352 -6.17 -21.15 -11.68
C TYR A 352 -5.11 -21.09 -10.58
N ASP A 353 -3.84 -21.38 -10.92
CA ASP A 353 -2.74 -21.50 -9.94
C ASP A 353 -2.06 -20.16 -9.56
N TRP A 354 -2.33 -19.10 -10.32
CA TRP A 354 -1.83 -17.75 -10.03
C TRP A 354 -0.30 -17.68 -9.79
N PRO A 355 0.54 -17.99 -10.80
CA PRO A 355 2.01 -17.96 -10.64
C PRO A 355 2.54 -16.58 -10.20
N GLY A 356 1.86 -15.48 -10.59
CA GLY A 356 2.13 -14.13 -10.12
C GLY A 356 1.35 -13.73 -8.86
N SER A 357 0.69 -14.71 -8.21
CA SER A 357 -0.02 -14.57 -6.95
C SER A 357 -1.02 -13.37 -6.94
N VAL A 358 -1.10 -12.61 -5.86
CA VAL A 358 -2.05 -11.50 -5.69
C VAL A 358 -1.82 -10.38 -6.70
N ARG A 359 -0.57 -10.14 -7.09
CA ARG A 359 -0.25 -9.11 -8.10
C ARG A 359 -0.89 -9.44 -9.44
N GLN A 360 -0.85 -10.69 -9.85
CA GLN A 360 -1.49 -11.14 -11.09
C GLN A 360 -3.02 -11.04 -11.00
N LEU A 361 -3.61 -11.46 -9.89
CA LEU A 361 -5.06 -11.31 -9.66
C LEU A 361 -5.49 -9.85 -9.75
N ARG A 362 -4.77 -8.94 -9.10
CA ARG A 362 -5.05 -7.50 -9.15
C ARG A 362 -5.02 -6.96 -10.58
N ASN A 363 -4.00 -7.32 -11.36
CA ASN A 363 -3.88 -6.87 -12.76
C ASN A 363 -5.04 -7.41 -13.62
N VAL A 364 -5.46 -8.65 -13.41
CA VAL A 364 -6.61 -9.23 -14.13
C VAL A 364 -7.90 -8.48 -13.78
N ILE A 365 -8.15 -8.19 -12.51
CA ILE A 365 -9.33 -7.41 -12.11
C ILE A 365 -9.27 -5.99 -12.69
N GLU A 366 -8.11 -5.35 -12.70
CA GLU A 366 -7.92 -4.03 -13.33
C GLU A 366 -8.28 -4.07 -14.82
N THR A 367 -7.81 -5.08 -15.53
CA THR A 367 -8.14 -5.30 -16.94
C THR A 367 -9.65 -5.50 -17.14
N LEU A 368 -10.29 -6.33 -16.31
CA LEU A 368 -11.74 -6.54 -16.36
C LEU A 368 -12.52 -5.24 -16.10
N MET A 369 -12.09 -4.40 -15.16
CA MET A 369 -12.70 -3.10 -14.88
C MET A 369 -12.57 -2.11 -16.05
N ILE A 370 -11.54 -2.22 -16.88
CA ILE A 370 -11.31 -1.37 -18.05
C ILE A 370 -12.15 -1.84 -19.24
N ILE A 371 -12.23 -3.18 -19.45
CA ILE A 371 -12.87 -3.77 -20.64
C ILE A 371 -14.38 -3.95 -20.45
N ALA A 372 -14.86 -4.07 -19.20
CA ALA A 372 -16.27 -4.29 -18.92
C ALA A 372 -17.15 -3.17 -19.49
N ASP A 373 -18.24 -3.55 -20.12
CA ASP A 373 -19.26 -2.59 -20.57
C ASP A 373 -19.95 -1.98 -19.35
N LYS A 374 -19.70 -0.68 -19.14
CA LYS A 374 -20.21 0.09 -18.00
C LYS A 374 -21.75 0.30 -18.05
N SER A 375 -22.37 0.02 -19.18
CA SER A 375 -23.83 0.15 -19.37
C SER A 375 -24.59 -1.13 -19.02
N SER A 376 -23.90 -2.27 -18.91
CA SER A 376 -24.51 -3.55 -18.59
C SER A 376 -24.52 -3.80 -17.08
N ASP A 377 -25.68 -4.12 -16.54
CA ASP A 377 -25.83 -4.54 -15.13
C ASP A 377 -25.65 -6.07 -14.96
N GLU A 378 -25.32 -6.79 -16.04
CA GLU A 378 -25.11 -8.22 -16.04
C GLU A 378 -23.77 -8.59 -15.38
N PRO A 379 -23.73 -9.66 -14.57
CA PRO A 379 -22.48 -10.15 -13.99
C PRO A 379 -21.52 -10.63 -15.09
N LEU A 380 -20.23 -10.31 -14.96
CA LEU A 380 -19.19 -10.82 -15.86
C LEU A 380 -19.08 -12.33 -15.74
N SER A 381 -19.07 -12.99 -16.88
CA SER A 381 -18.91 -14.45 -17.01
C SER A 381 -17.44 -14.86 -17.15
N ALA A 382 -17.16 -16.16 -17.06
CA ALA A 382 -15.83 -16.74 -17.26
C ALA A 382 -15.22 -16.40 -18.63
N ASP A 383 -16.04 -16.17 -19.65
CA ASP A 383 -15.59 -15.79 -21.00
C ASP A 383 -14.91 -14.42 -21.04
N SER A 384 -15.11 -13.60 -20.02
CA SER A 384 -14.46 -12.29 -19.88
C SER A 384 -12.98 -12.38 -19.42
N LEU A 385 -12.53 -13.56 -18.98
CA LEU A 385 -11.14 -13.77 -18.58
C LEU A 385 -10.20 -13.78 -19.78
N PRO A 386 -8.95 -13.30 -19.64
CA PRO A 386 -7.90 -13.51 -20.62
C PRO A 386 -7.77 -15.00 -20.99
N LYS A 387 -7.56 -15.29 -22.28
CA LYS A 387 -7.50 -16.67 -22.80
C LYS A 387 -6.44 -17.53 -22.10
N GLU A 388 -5.35 -16.92 -21.66
CA GLU A 388 -4.28 -17.57 -20.91
C GLU A 388 -4.75 -18.12 -19.55
N LEU A 389 -5.71 -17.48 -18.93
CA LEU A 389 -6.31 -17.94 -17.66
C LEU A 389 -7.33 -19.06 -17.88
N ILE A 390 -8.07 -19.00 -18.99
CA ILE A 390 -9.00 -20.05 -19.38
C ILE A 390 -8.22 -21.29 -19.81
N ALA A 391 -7.16 -21.13 -20.59
CA ALA A 391 -6.28 -22.21 -21.02
C ALA A 391 -5.53 -22.86 -19.84
N GLY A 392 -5.11 -22.08 -18.85
CA GLY A 392 -4.43 -22.56 -17.65
C GLY A 392 -5.32 -23.39 -16.71
N ALA A 393 -6.61 -23.11 -16.66
CA ALA A 393 -7.58 -23.95 -15.94
C ALA A 393 -7.78 -25.32 -16.60
N GLY A 394 -7.48 -25.43 -17.91
CA GLY A 394 -7.52 -26.67 -18.70
C GLY A 394 -6.17 -27.36 -18.88
N GLN A 395 -5.05 -26.74 -18.48
CA GLN A 395 -3.71 -27.28 -18.78
C GLN A 395 -3.40 -28.59 -18.05
N ASN A 396 -3.99 -28.86 -16.89
CA ASN A 396 -3.83 -30.18 -16.27
C ASN A 396 -4.53 -31.28 -17.06
N VAL A 397 -5.63 -30.97 -17.75
CA VAL A 397 -6.32 -31.96 -18.60
C VAL A 397 -5.66 -32.04 -19.97
N ASN A 398 -5.23 -30.91 -20.55
CA ASN A 398 -4.58 -30.88 -21.85
C ASN A 398 -3.13 -31.38 -21.81
N ALA A 399 -2.38 -31.13 -20.74
CA ALA A 399 -1.03 -31.70 -20.57
C ALA A 399 -1.06 -33.22 -20.42
N VAL A 400 -2.07 -33.77 -19.74
CA VAL A 400 -2.29 -35.25 -19.67
C VAL A 400 -2.76 -35.79 -21.01
N LEU A 401 -3.61 -35.06 -21.77
CA LEU A 401 -4.01 -35.44 -23.11
C LEU A 401 -2.82 -35.39 -24.08
N ASP A 402 -2.03 -34.34 -24.10
CA ASP A 402 -0.86 -34.20 -24.99
C ASP A 402 0.24 -35.22 -24.67
N GLN A 403 0.53 -35.49 -23.39
CA GLN A 403 1.38 -36.63 -23.01
C GLN A 403 0.77 -37.99 -23.40
N SER A 404 -0.53 -38.14 -23.26
CA SER A 404 -1.22 -39.37 -23.61
C SER A 404 -1.27 -39.61 -25.14
N LEU A 405 -1.33 -38.52 -25.94
CA LEU A 405 -1.32 -38.63 -27.40
C LEU A 405 0.06 -39.08 -27.96
N SER A 406 1.14 -38.93 -27.19
CA SER A 406 2.47 -39.43 -27.56
C SER A 406 2.77 -40.85 -27.13
N LEU A 407 1.87 -41.49 -26.37
CA LEU A 407 2.01 -42.85 -25.84
C LEU A 407 1.21 -43.87 -26.66
N PRO A 408 1.61 -45.18 -26.64
CA PRO A 408 0.78 -46.25 -27.14
C PRO A 408 -0.59 -46.26 -26.46
N LEU A 409 -1.66 -46.59 -27.19
CA LEU A 409 -3.06 -46.50 -26.74
C LEU A 409 -3.32 -47.11 -25.36
N ARG A 410 -2.66 -48.21 -25.05
CA ARG A 410 -2.80 -48.90 -23.75
C ARG A 410 -2.26 -48.06 -22.61
N GLU A 411 -1.07 -47.49 -22.78
CA GLU A 411 -0.41 -46.64 -21.78
C GLU A 411 -1.11 -45.27 -21.64
N ALA A 412 -1.58 -44.70 -22.74
CA ALA A 412 -2.39 -43.50 -22.75
C ALA A 412 -3.69 -43.67 -21.94
N ARG A 413 -4.36 -44.79 -22.12
CA ARG A 413 -5.58 -45.13 -21.38
C ARG A 413 -5.32 -45.32 -19.89
N GLU A 414 -4.23 -46.00 -19.50
CA GLU A 414 -3.86 -46.19 -18.09
C GLU A 414 -3.48 -44.85 -17.44
N ALA A 415 -2.78 -43.95 -18.13
CA ALA A 415 -2.45 -42.62 -17.63
C ALA A 415 -3.69 -41.74 -17.40
N PHE A 416 -4.64 -41.75 -18.35
CA PHE A 416 -5.90 -41.02 -18.23
C PHE A 416 -6.76 -41.59 -17.10
N GLU A 417 -6.91 -42.93 -17.01
CA GLU A 417 -7.68 -43.57 -15.95
C GLU A 417 -7.09 -43.26 -14.55
N ARG A 418 -5.77 -43.25 -14.43
CA ARG A 418 -5.09 -42.91 -13.17
C ARG A 418 -5.39 -41.49 -12.74
N GLU A 419 -5.27 -40.52 -13.65
CA GLU A 419 -5.49 -39.09 -13.34
C GLU A 419 -6.97 -38.79 -13.05
N TYR A 420 -7.88 -39.40 -13.83
CA TYR A 420 -9.31 -39.30 -13.58
C TYR A 420 -9.68 -39.83 -12.18
N MET A 421 -9.15 -41.01 -11.81
CA MET A 421 -9.45 -41.62 -10.51
C MET A 421 -8.83 -40.82 -9.36
N ARG A 422 -7.65 -40.21 -9.55
CA ARG A 422 -7.03 -39.31 -8.57
C ARG A 422 -7.90 -38.08 -8.32
N SER A 423 -8.31 -37.40 -9.38
CA SER A 423 -9.17 -36.22 -9.31
C SER A 423 -10.52 -36.53 -8.62
N GLN A 424 -11.12 -37.67 -8.91
CA GLN A 424 -12.37 -38.07 -8.23
C GLN A 424 -12.13 -38.41 -6.75
N LEU A 425 -11.00 -39.04 -6.40
CA LEU A 425 -10.64 -39.35 -5.01
C LEU A 425 -10.48 -38.11 -4.18
N GLU A 426 -9.84 -37.08 -4.72
CA GLU A 426 -9.70 -35.73 -4.10
C GLU A 426 -11.07 -35.05 -3.96
N LYS A 427 -11.89 -35.04 -5.03
CA LYS A 427 -13.22 -34.43 -5.05
C LYS A 427 -14.18 -35.01 -4.00
N PHE A 428 -14.08 -36.28 -3.73
CA PHE A 428 -14.92 -36.99 -2.74
C PHE A 428 -14.18 -37.20 -1.40
N GLU A 429 -13.08 -36.50 -1.15
CA GLU A 429 -12.30 -36.52 0.11
C GLU A 429 -11.99 -37.96 0.59
N GLY A 430 -11.69 -38.86 -0.35
CA GLY A 430 -11.40 -40.26 -0.04
C GLY A 430 -12.64 -41.15 0.20
N ASN A 431 -13.86 -40.62 0.08
CA ASN A 431 -15.08 -41.37 0.26
C ASN A 431 -15.39 -42.30 -0.93
N VAL A 432 -14.82 -43.52 -0.91
CA VAL A 432 -14.92 -44.52 -1.98
C VAL A 432 -16.36 -44.90 -2.29
N SER A 433 -17.28 -44.86 -1.30
CA SER A 433 -18.69 -45.24 -1.52
C SER A 433 -19.45 -44.20 -2.35
N GLN A 434 -19.21 -42.91 -2.14
CA GLN A 434 -19.79 -41.84 -2.93
C GLN A 434 -19.13 -41.76 -4.32
N MET A 435 -17.82 -41.93 -4.38
CA MET A 435 -17.07 -42.00 -5.62
C MET A 435 -17.53 -43.13 -6.52
N ALA A 436 -17.79 -44.33 -5.97
CA ALA A 436 -18.27 -45.51 -6.71
C ALA A 436 -19.61 -45.23 -7.39
N LYS A 437 -20.56 -44.62 -6.69
CA LYS A 437 -21.85 -44.20 -7.26
C LYS A 437 -21.68 -43.18 -8.40
N PHE A 438 -20.77 -42.21 -8.25
CA PHE A 438 -20.54 -41.18 -9.26
C PHE A 438 -19.87 -41.76 -10.52
N VAL A 439 -18.85 -42.59 -10.33
CA VAL A 439 -18.09 -43.21 -11.43
C VAL A 439 -18.87 -44.34 -12.12
N GLY A 440 -20.01 -44.77 -11.56
CA GLY A 440 -20.83 -45.84 -12.10
C GLY A 440 -20.18 -47.23 -11.95
N MET A 441 -19.38 -47.44 -10.89
CA MET A 441 -18.69 -48.68 -10.61
C MET A 441 -19.16 -49.29 -9.29
N GLU A 442 -19.13 -50.61 -9.19
CA GLU A 442 -19.34 -51.27 -7.90
C GLU A 442 -18.15 -50.98 -6.95
N ARG A 443 -18.43 -50.77 -5.66
CA ARG A 443 -17.41 -50.38 -4.66
C ARG A 443 -16.21 -51.35 -4.64
N SER A 444 -16.46 -52.65 -4.73
CA SER A 444 -15.44 -53.69 -4.77
C SER A 444 -14.54 -53.59 -6.01
N ALA A 445 -15.16 -53.27 -7.17
CA ALA A 445 -14.47 -53.10 -8.43
C ALA A 445 -13.62 -51.80 -8.44
N LEU A 446 -14.14 -50.71 -7.87
CA LEU A 446 -13.43 -49.46 -7.72
C LEU A 446 -12.20 -49.62 -6.82
N HIS A 447 -12.32 -50.30 -5.68
CA HIS A 447 -11.19 -50.58 -4.78
C HIS A 447 -10.08 -51.38 -5.49
N ARG A 448 -10.41 -52.38 -6.27
CA ARG A 448 -9.42 -53.13 -7.07
C ARG A 448 -8.76 -52.23 -8.12
N LYS A 449 -9.55 -51.38 -8.78
CA LYS A 449 -9.05 -50.47 -9.81
C LYS A 449 -8.08 -49.41 -9.23
N LEU A 450 -8.41 -48.80 -8.09
CA LEU A 450 -7.55 -47.88 -7.37
C LEU A 450 -6.22 -48.54 -6.98
N LYS A 451 -6.26 -49.74 -6.46
CA LYS A 451 -5.07 -50.54 -6.11
C LYS A 451 -4.20 -50.84 -7.33
N THR A 452 -4.80 -51.20 -8.48
CA THR A 452 -4.10 -51.48 -9.73
C THR A 452 -3.41 -50.21 -10.28
N LEU A 453 -4.03 -49.06 -10.10
CA LEU A 453 -3.49 -47.76 -10.54
C LEU A 453 -2.50 -47.15 -9.53
N GLY A 454 -2.20 -47.82 -8.42
CA GLY A 454 -1.26 -47.35 -7.39
C GLY A 454 -1.79 -46.17 -6.55
N LEU A 455 -3.11 -45.94 -6.52
CA LEU A 455 -3.75 -44.90 -5.72
C LEU A 455 -4.14 -45.48 -4.36
N GLN A 456 -3.53 -44.97 -3.28
CA GLN A 456 -3.87 -45.37 -1.91
C GLN A 456 -5.15 -44.63 -1.50
N THR A 457 -6.11 -45.39 -0.96
CA THR A 457 -7.24 -44.83 -0.21
C THR A 457 -6.77 -44.62 1.23
N PRO A 458 -7.07 -43.47 1.86
CA PRO A 458 -6.74 -43.21 3.25
C PRO A 458 -7.38 -44.22 4.20
#